data_d89ce8798b40ddff027888522d9d5176
#
_entry.id   d89ce8798b40ddff027888522d9d5176
#
_cell.length_a   1.000
_cell.length_b   1.000
_cell.length_c   1.000
_cell.angle_alpha   90.00
_cell.angle_beta   90.00
_cell.angle_gamma   90.00
#
_symmetry.space_group_name_H-M   'P 1'
#
loop_
_entity.id
_entity.type
_entity.pdbx_description
1 polymer ?
#
loop_
_entity_poly.entity_id
_entity_poly.type
_entity_poly.pdbx_seq_one_letter_code
_entity_poly.pdbx_strand_id
1 'polypeptide(L)'
;MSAYPGRTGRTATTEAEPREVGPVQTTYAPAHDGDPDPGEIVWTWVPYEENDGRGKDRPVLVVAREARGTLLAVQLSSKQHANDREWVPIGSGPWDRAGRESWVDIDRVLRVHDAGMRREACALDRMRFNLVVRRLQERYGWR
;
A
#
# COMPACT_ATOMS: atom_id res chain seq x y z
N MET A 1 -19.38 13.45 -8.06
CA MET A 1 -17.92 13.31 -8.23
C MET A 1 -17.27 13.08 -6.87
N SER A 2 -16.43 12.07 -6.76
CA SER A 2 -15.74 11.79 -5.49
C SER A 2 -14.64 12.82 -5.24
N ALA A 3 -14.57 13.34 -4.01
CA ALA A 3 -13.48 14.21 -3.60
C ALA A 3 -12.17 13.44 -3.33
N TYR A 4 -12.25 12.10 -3.28
CA TYR A 4 -11.10 11.26 -2.95
C TYR A 4 -10.87 10.23 -4.05
N PRO A 5 -9.71 10.26 -4.73
CA PRO A 5 -9.36 9.21 -5.69
C PRO A 5 -9.37 7.84 -5.04
N GLY A 6 -9.86 6.84 -5.76
CA GLY A 6 -9.92 5.47 -5.27
C GLY A 6 -11.11 5.13 -4.41
N ARG A 7 -12.06 6.07 -4.22
CA ARG A 7 -13.22 5.83 -3.37
C ARG A 7 -14.32 5.03 -4.05
N THR A 8 -14.60 5.34 -5.31
CA THR A 8 -15.74 4.75 -6.03
C THR A 8 -15.37 4.44 -7.47
N GLY A 9 -16.20 3.64 -8.13
CA GLY A 9 -16.10 3.36 -9.56
C GLY A 9 -15.08 2.27 -9.88
N ARG A 10 -14.67 2.21 -11.14
CA ARG A 10 -13.76 1.17 -11.65
C ARG A 10 -12.35 1.27 -11.07
N THR A 11 -11.97 2.45 -10.61
CA THR A 11 -10.64 2.67 -10.01
C THR A 11 -10.66 2.68 -8.50
N ALA A 12 -11.76 2.22 -7.89
CA ALA A 12 -11.88 2.16 -6.45
C ALA A 12 -10.88 1.18 -5.85
N THR A 13 -10.32 1.56 -4.72
CA THR A 13 -9.48 0.67 -3.93
C THR A 13 -10.35 -0.45 -3.37
N THR A 14 -9.91 -1.69 -3.55
CA THR A 14 -10.60 -2.87 -3.04
C THR A 14 -9.65 -3.71 -2.19
N GLU A 15 -10.19 -4.57 -1.37
CA GLU A 15 -9.37 -5.52 -0.63
C GLU A 15 -9.09 -6.72 -1.53
N ALA A 16 -7.82 -7.12 -1.61
CA ALA A 16 -7.41 -8.30 -2.34
C ALA A 16 -7.32 -9.49 -1.39
N GLU A 17 -7.60 -10.69 -1.89
CA GLU A 17 -7.31 -11.91 -1.15
C GLU A 17 -5.85 -12.27 -1.38
N PRO A 18 -4.95 -12.07 -0.39
CA PRO A 18 -3.51 -12.16 -0.66
C PRO A 18 -3.04 -13.55 -1.06
N ARG A 19 -3.76 -14.59 -0.67
CA ARG A 19 -3.37 -15.97 -1.02
C ARG A 19 -3.88 -16.39 -2.39
N GLU A 20 -4.76 -15.59 -2.98
CA GLU A 20 -5.37 -15.87 -4.29
C GLU A 20 -4.82 -14.98 -5.41
N VAL A 21 -3.91 -14.04 -5.07
CA VAL A 21 -3.26 -13.24 -6.12
C VAL A 21 -2.38 -14.15 -6.96
N GLY A 22 -2.35 -13.92 -8.26
CA GLY A 22 -1.51 -14.67 -9.17
C GLY A 22 -0.03 -14.30 -9.02
N PRO A 23 0.81 -14.69 -9.98
CA PRO A 23 2.20 -14.25 -9.97
C PRO A 23 2.29 -12.73 -9.93
N VAL A 24 3.09 -12.20 -9.01
CA VAL A 24 3.25 -10.76 -8.82
C VAL A 24 4.72 -10.39 -8.86
N GLN A 25 4.99 -9.16 -9.31
CA GLN A 25 6.33 -8.60 -9.30
C GLN A 25 6.49 -7.71 -8.08
N THR A 26 7.37 -8.12 -7.18
CA THR A 26 7.69 -7.38 -5.96
C THR A 26 9.04 -6.67 -6.06
N THR A 27 9.55 -6.48 -7.27
CA THR A 27 10.83 -5.83 -7.49
C THR A 27 10.76 -4.35 -7.14
N TYR A 28 11.68 -3.91 -6.31
CA TYR A 28 11.80 -2.49 -5.94
C TYR A 28 12.18 -1.68 -7.18
N ALA A 29 11.31 -0.79 -7.58
CA ALA A 29 11.50 -0.05 -8.83
C ALA A 29 10.85 1.35 -8.81
N PRO A 30 11.09 2.17 -7.76
CA PRO A 30 10.51 3.51 -7.76
C PRO A 30 11.13 4.35 -8.89
N ALA A 31 10.29 5.09 -9.59
CA ALA A 31 10.73 5.96 -10.67
C ALA A 31 9.89 7.23 -10.67
N HIS A 32 10.50 8.34 -11.08
CA HIS A 32 9.81 9.62 -11.18
C HIS A 32 9.16 9.77 -12.55
N ASP A 33 8.34 8.79 -12.94
CA ASP A 33 7.70 8.75 -14.26
C ASP A 33 6.21 9.11 -14.22
N GLY A 34 5.70 9.48 -13.04
CA GLY A 34 4.30 9.82 -12.86
C GLY A 34 3.39 8.62 -12.58
N ASP A 35 3.89 7.40 -12.75
CA ASP A 35 3.14 6.18 -12.44
C ASP A 35 3.63 5.60 -11.13
N PRO A 36 2.73 5.10 -10.27
CA PRO A 36 3.17 4.46 -9.03
C PRO A 36 3.81 3.11 -9.32
N ASP A 37 4.94 2.85 -8.66
CA ASP A 37 5.73 1.64 -8.83
C ASP A 37 6.00 0.98 -7.48
N PRO A 38 6.31 -0.33 -7.43
CA PRO A 38 6.68 -0.99 -6.18
C PRO A 38 7.85 -0.26 -5.49
N GLY A 39 7.66 0.05 -4.24
CA GLY A 39 8.60 0.83 -3.44
C GLY A 39 8.15 2.26 -3.20
N GLU A 40 7.07 2.70 -3.85
CA GLU A 40 6.56 4.05 -3.65
C GLU A 40 5.40 4.07 -2.66
N ILE A 41 5.33 5.16 -1.88
CA ILE A 41 4.21 5.43 -0.98
C ILE A 41 3.35 6.48 -1.65
N VAL A 42 2.08 6.16 -1.83
CA VAL A 42 1.10 7.04 -2.47
C VAL A 42 -0.14 7.16 -1.57
N TRP A 43 -0.99 8.14 -1.84
CA TRP A 43 -2.21 8.36 -1.08
C TRP A 43 -3.41 7.90 -1.89
N THR A 44 -4.31 7.15 -1.23
CA THR A 44 -5.56 6.70 -1.85
C THR A 44 -6.61 6.52 -0.77
N TRP A 45 -7.86 6.45 -1.19
CA TRP A 45 -8.96 6.09 -0.30
C TRP A 45 -8.83 4.62 0.08
N VAL A 46 -8.86 4.32 1.38
CA VAL A 46 -8.79 2.96 1.91
C VAL A 46 -10.10 2.67 2.63
N PRO A 47 -10.90 1.70 2.16
CA PRO A 47 -12.12 1.34 2.85
C PRO A 47 -11.80 0.70 4.20
N TYR A 48 -12.65 0.92 5.20
CA TYR A 48 -12.51 0.26 6.49
C TYR A 48 -12.77 -1.23 6.33
N GLU A 49 -12.27 -2.02 7.29
CA GLU A 49 -12.40 -3.48 7.24
C GLU A 49 -13.86 -3.94 7.22
N GLU A 50 -14.77 -3.17 7.79
CA GLU A 50 -16.21 -3.44 7.78
C GLU A 50 -16.77 -3.43 6.36
N ASN A 51 -16.09 -2.75 5.43
CA ASN A 51 -16.44 -2.69 4.02
C ASN A 51 -17.89 -2.25 3.78
N ASP A 52 -18.31 -1.22 4.51
CA ASP A 52 -19.68 -0.69 4.50
C ASP A 52 -19.80 0.65 3.76
N GLY A 53 -18.83 0.97 2.92
CA GLY A 53 -18.76 2.22 2.18
C GLY A 53 -17.99 3.32 2.88
N ARG A 54 -17.66 3.15 4.14
CA ARG A 54 -16.82 4.09 4.90
C ARG A 54 -15.35 3.77 4.70
N GLY A 55 -14.54 4.78 4.83
CA GLY A 55 -13.10 4.62 4.72
C GLY A 55 -12.40 5.93 5.03
N LYS A 56 -11.14 6.00 4.68
CA LYS A 56 -10.30 7.15 4.94
C LYS A 56 -9.20 7.25 3.89
N ASP A 57 -8.85 8.47 3.51
CA ASP A 57 -7.68 8.71 2.68
C ASP A 57 -6.43 8.42 3.51
N ARG A 58 -5.56 7.52 3.02
CA ARG A 58 -4.37 7.06 3.75
C ARG A 58 -3.20 6.88 2.82
N PRO A 59 -1.96 7.00 3.34
CA PRO A 59 -0.80 6.55 2.59
C PRO A 59 -0.77 5.03 2.53
N VAL A 60 -0.39 4.50 1.37
CA VAL A 60 -0.20 3.07 1.15
C VAL A 60 1.15 2.84 0.48
N LEU A 61 1.80 1.74 0.82
CA LEU A 61 3.04 1.32 0.17
C LEU A 61 2.69 0.36 -0.96
N VAL A 62 3.07 0.71 -2.18
CA VAL A 62 2.92 -0.19 -3.32
C VAL A 62 3.98 -1.27 -3.21
N VAL A 63 3.57 -2.53 -3.14
CA VAL A 63 4.48 -3.65 -2.91
C VAL A 63 4.63 -4.58 -4.11
N ALA A 64 3.67 -4.57 -5.03
CA ALA A 64 3.70 -5.50 -6.15
C ALA A 64 2.88 -4.96 -7.32
N ARG A 65 3.21 -5.45 -8.51
CA ARG A 65 2.44 -5.22 -9.73
C ARG A 65 1.86 -6.54 -10.20
N GLU A 66 0.57 -6.54 -10.46
CA GLU A 66 -0.12 -7.71 -11.01
C GLU A 66 0.01 -7.73 -12.54
N ALA A 67 -0.13 -8.92 -13.12
CA ALA A 67 -0.03 -9.10 -14.57
C ALA A 67 -1.02 -8.23 -15.35
N ARG A 68 -2.17 -7.93 -14.77
CA ARG A 68 -3.20 -7.08 -15.39
C ARG A 68 -2.92 -5.58 -15.31
N GLY A 69 -1.85 -5.19 -14.64
CA GLY A 69 -1.46 -3.80 -14.49
C GLY A 69 -1.96 -3.11 -13.22
N THR A 70 -2.83 -3.76 -12.45
CA THR A 70 -3.20 -3.26 -11.14
C THR A 70 -2.05 -3.43 -10.14
N LEU A 71 -2.11 -2.70 -9.05
CA LEU A 71 -1.06 -2.70 -8.04
C LEU A 71 -1.60 -3.24 -6.74
N LEU A 72 -0.74 -3.95 -6.01
CA LEU A 72 -1.03 -4.38 -4.65
C LEU A 72 -0.29 -3.46 -3.70
N ALA A 73 -0.97 -3.08 -2.63
CA ALA A 73 -0.44 -2.14 -1.66
C ALA A 73 -0.88 -2.51 -0.25
N VAL A 74 -0.15 -2.01 0.73
CA VAL A 74 -0.44 -2.19 2.15
C VAL A 74 -0.54 -0.83 2.80
N GLN A 75 -1.51 -0.65 3.70
CA GLN A 75 -1.77 0.65 4.30
C GLN A 75 -0.75 0.97 5.39
N LEU A 76 -0.49 2.27 5.55
CA LEU A 76 0.33 2.79 6.62
C LEU A 76 -0.56 3.38 7.72
N SER A 77 -0.05 3.33 8.95
CA SER A 77 -0.69 3.97 10.09
C SER A 77 0.38 4.66 10.94
N SER A 78 0.06 5.84 11.47
CA SER A 78 0.91 6.52 12.45
C SER A 78 0.55 6.13 13.90
N LYS A 79 -0.45 5.30 14.07
CA LYS A 79 -0.84 4.76 15.37
C LYS A 79 0.15 3.69 15.80
N GLN A 80 0.58 3.72 17.07
CA GLN A 80 1.60 2.78 17.52
C GLN A 80 1.08 1.34 17.54
N HIS A 81 1.85 0.44 16.93
CA HIS A 81 1.57 -0.98 16.83
C HIS A 81 2.77 -1.83 17.23
N ALA A 82 3.55 -1.37 18.21
CA ALA A 82 4.87 -1.93 18.51
C ALA A 82 4.86 -3.42 18.88
N ASN A 83 3.77 -3.92 19.46
CA ASN A 83 3.66 -5.32 19.87
C ASN A 83 2.78 -6.16 18.95
N ASP A 84 2.43 -5.63 17.80
CA ASP A 84 1.53 -6.30 16.88
C ASP A 84 2.32 -6.90 15.72
N ARG A 85 2.29 -8.22 15.57
CA ARG A 85 3.03 -8.94 14.53
C ARG A 85 2.53 -8.67 13.12
N GLU A 86 1.32 -8.14 13.01
CA GLU A 86 0.71 -7.82 11.72
C GLU A 86 1.13 -6.45 11.21
N TRP A 87 1.91 -5.70 11.99
CA TRP A 87 2.36 -4.37 11.65
C TRP A 87 3.89 -4.31 11.65
N VAL A 88 4.44 -3.77 10.59
CA VAL A 88 5.89 -3.65 10.41
C VAL A 88 6.28 -2.18 10.54
N PRO A 89 7.15 -1.82 11.51
CA PRO A 89 7.60 -0.42 11.63
C PRO A 89 8.52 -0.05 10.46
N ILE A 90 8.28 1.12 9.88
CA ILE A 90 9.11 1.65 8.80
C ILE A 90 9.68 3.03 9.12
N GLY A 91 9.50 3.52 10.35
CA GLY A 91 10.04 4.82 10.75
C GLY A 91 9.26 5.99 10.16
N SER A 92 9.86 7.16 10.17
CA SER A 92 9.26 8.38 9.64
C SER A 92 9.82 8.72 8.27
N GLY A 93 9.09 9.56 7.54
CA GLY A 93 9.52 10.03 6.23
C GLY A 93 8.57 11.05 5.64
N PRO A 94 8.82 11.50 4.40
CA PRO A 94 8.05 12.60 3.80
C PRO A 94 6.58 12.29 3.52
N TRP A 95 6.16 11.05 3.63
CA TRP A 95 4.75 10.68 3.48
C TRP A 95 3.87 11.17 4.65
N ASP A 96 4.48 11.53 5.77
CA ASP A 96 3.79 12.11 6.93
C ASP A 96 4.39 13.48 7.24
N ARG A 97 3.60 14.53 7.02
CA ARG A 97 4.05 15.91 7.24
C ARG A 97 4.41 16.19 8.69
N ALA A 98 3.81 15.47 9.63
CA ALA A 98 4.11 15.63 11.04
C ALA A 98 5.38 14.89 11.48
N GLY A 99 5.99 14.11 10.58
CA GLY A 99 7.21 13.35 10.87
C GLY A 99 7.01 12.21 11.86
N ARG A 100 5.79 11.72 11.99
CA ARG A 100 5.48 10.61 12.91
C ARG A 100 5.99 9.30 12.37
N GLU A 101 6.32 8.38 13.26
CA GLU A 101 6.64 7.02 12.85
C GLU A 101 5.42 6.35 12.24
N SER A 102 5.68 5.48 11.26
CA SER A 102 4.63 4.74 10.57
C SER A 102 4.85 3.25 10.68
N TRP A 103 3.74 2.52 10.62
CA TRP A 103 3.73 1.06 10.58
C TRP A 103 2.95 0.63 9.35
N VAL A 104 3.38 -0.47 8.74
CA VAL A 104 2.73 -1.05 7.57
C VAL A 104 1.92 -2.26 8.02
N ASP A 105 0.65 -2.30 7.64
CA ASP A 105 -0.25 -3.42 7.94
C ASP A 105 -0.05 -4.53 6.91
N ILE A 106 0.50 -5.67 7.35
CA ILE A 106 0.68 -6.83 6.47
C ILE A 106 -0.46 -7.83 6.54
N ASP A 107 -1.46 -7.59 7.38
CA ASP A 107 -2.63 -8.47 7.49
C ASP A 107 -3.69 -8.19 6.43
N ARG A 108 -3.56 -7.07 5.73
CA ARG A 108 -4.55 -6.64 4.75
C ARG A 108 -3.85 -6.11 3.50
N VAL A 109 -4.15 -6.73 2.36
CA VAL A 109 -3.60 -6.30 1.08
C VAL A 109 -4.70 -5.64 0.27
N LEU A 110 -4.39 -4.49 -0.30
CA LEU A 110 -5.31 -3.70 -1.10
C LEU A 110 -4.94 -3.79 -2.56
N ARG A 111 -5.94 -3.87 -3.42
CA ARG A 111 -5.75 -3.72 -4.86
C ARG A 111 -6.08 -2.28 -5.21
N VAL A 112 -5.10 -1.59 -5.77
CA VAL A 112 -5.21 -0.17 -6.10
C VAL A 112 -5.01 0.04 -7.60
N HIS A 113 -5.62 1.09 -8.10
CA HIS A 113 -5.56 1.44 -9.51
C HIS A 113 -4.81 2.75 -9.66
N ASP A 114 -4.04 2.83 -10.73
CA ASP A 114 -3.24 4.01 -11.06
C ASP A 114 -4.06 5.30 -10.98
N ALA A 115 -5.20 5.32 -11.65
CA ALA A 115 -6.08 6.50 -11.69
C ALA A 115 -6.78 6.78 -10.34
N GLY A 116 -6.73 5.84 -9.40
CA GLY A 116 -7.35 5.99 -8.08
C GLY A 116 -6.41 6.54 -7.02
N MET A 117 -5.21 6.97 -7.39
CA MET A 117 -4.23 7.43 -6.41
C MET A 117 -3.86 8.88 -6.64
N ARG A 118 -3.59 9.60 -5.54
CA ARG A 118 -2.99 10.92 -5.63
C ARG A 118 -1.48 10.76 -5.84
N ARG A 119 -0.93 11.61 -6.67
CA ARG A 119 0.46 11.49 -7.11
C ARG A 119 1.49 12.13 -6.17
N GLU A 120 1.15 12.32 -4.92
CA GLU A 120 2.11 12.74 -3.90
C GLU A 120 2.94 11.54 -3.46
N ALA A 121 3.62 10.94 -4.41
CA ALA A 121 4.40 9.73 -4.16
C ALA A 121 5.78 10.09 -3.63
N CYS A 122 6.27 9.26 -2.72
CA CYS A 122 7.66 9.29 -2.31
C CYS A 122 8.18 7.86 -2.21
N ALA A 123 9.45 7.67 -2.51
CA ALA A 123 10.06 6.34 -2.45
C ALA A 123 10.40 5.98 -1.00
N LEU A 124 10.07 4.75 -0.61
CA LEU A 124 10.64 4.13 0.58
C LEU A 124 12.00 3.58 0.20
N ASP A 125 12.96 3.57 1.12
CA ASP A 125 14.27 2.99 0.83
C ASP A 125 14.17 1.48 0.61
N ARG A 126 15.11 0.95 -0.16
CA ARG A 126 15.11 -0.47 -0.54
C ARG A 126 15.15 -1.41 0.66
N MET A 127 15.91 -1.08 1.69
CA MET A 127 16.05 -1.94 2.86
C MET A 127 14.71 -2.14 3.57
N ARG A 128 13.97 -1.06 3.80
CA ARG A 128 12.66 -1.13 4.46
C ARG A 128 11.61 -1.76 3.55
N PHE A 129 11.67 -1.48 2.26
CA PHE A 129 10.80 -2.12 1.28
C PHE A 129 10.99 -3.64 1.30
N ASN A 130 12.23 -4.09 1.24
CA ASN A 130 12.54 -5.53 1.25
C ASN A 130 12.09 -6.21 2.55
N LEU A 131 12.19 -5.51 3.67
CA LEU A 131 11.68 -6.02 4.95
C LEU A 131 10.18 -6.28 4.89
N VAL A 132 9.41 -5.33 4.36
CA VAL A 132 7.96 -5.48 4.22
C VAL A 132 7.62 -6.62 3.26
N VAL A 133 8.24 -6.64 2.09
CA VAL A 133 7.99 -7.68 1.08
C VAL A 133 8.32 -9.07 1.62
N ARG A 134 9.42 -9.21 2.33
CA ARG A 134 9.80 -10.48 2.94
C ARG A 134 8.73 -10.98 3.90
N ARG A 135 8.18 -10.09 4.73
CA ARG A 135 7.11 -10.45 5.66
C ARG A 135 5.84 -10.87 4.92
N LEU A 136 5.53 -10.23 3.81
CA LEU A 136 4.39 -10.62 2.96
C LEU A 136 4.62 -11.97 2.30
N GLN A 137 5.84 -12.20 1.81
CA GLN A 137 6.18 -13.48 1.19
C GLN A 137 6.08 -14.63 2.19
N GLU A 138 6.58 -14.43 3.40
CA GLU A 138 6.51 -15.43 4.47
C GLU A 138 5.07 -15.72 4.88
N ARG A 139 4.24 -14.68 4.94
CA ARG A 139 2.84 -14.83 5.39
C ARG A 139 1.94 -15.44 4.33
N TYR A 140 2.13 -15.09 3.06
CA TYR A 140 1.21 -15.43 1.97
C TYR A 140 1.79 -16.32 0.90
N GLY A 141 3.03 -16.67 0.99
CA GLY A 141 3.70 -17.51 0.01
C GLY A 141 3.96 -16.83 -1.33
N TRP A 142 4.05 -15.53 -1.37
CA TRP A 142 4.37 -14.78 -2.59
C TRP A 142 5.80 -15.06 -3.06
N ARG A 143 5.98 -15.01 -4.37
CA ARG A 143 7.29 -15.25 -4.98
C ARG A 143 7.85 -14.02 -5.65
#